data_f98f60ed4cb2b4047a17bbd196f41bf1
#
_entry.id   f98f60ed4cb2b4047a17bbd196f41bf1
#
_cell.length_a   1.000
_cell.length_b   1.000
_cell.length_c   1.000
_cell.angle_alpha   90.00
_cell.angle_beta   90.00
_cell.angle_gamma   90.00
#
_symmetry.space_group_name_H-M   'P 1'
#
loop_
_entity.id
_entity.type
_entity.pdbx_description
1 polymer ?
#
loop_
_entity_poly.entity_id
_entity_poly.type
_entity_poly.pdbx_seq_one_letter_code
_entity_poly.pdbx_strand_id
1 'polypeptide(L)'
;TSSPMHWGQKYEPVSVMLYEKLYNSKVEDFGCVQHPEHSYIGASPDGIITDPTSERYGRMLEIKNIVNREITVPSKAYWVQMQIQMETCDLDECDFLETRFKEYENEEAFYAPDNKHEHRGIILYFIERVSIGGCSNGNENSEEGGGGGYPLAQQYSGAPKYVYMPLDIELTKESIEAWVETTRAKMRRSWSLYTTLYWYLDE
;
A
#
# COMPACT_ATOMS: atom_id res chain seq x y z
N THR A 1 -16.89 1.37 0.49
CA THR A 1 -16.13 2.28 1.39
C THR A 1 -15.09 1.43 2.12
N SER A 2 -13.80 1.69 1.90
CA SER A 2 -12.74 1.00 2.61
C SER A 2 -12.80 1.36 4.10
N SER A 3 -12.59 0.35 4.98
CA SER A 3 -12.49 0.63 6.42
C SER A 3 -11.26 1.49 6.73
N PRO A 4 -11.23 2.24 7.85
CA PRO A 4 -10.03 2.99 8.26
C PRO A 4 -8.77 2.12 8.36
N MET A 5 -8.91 0.86 8.76
CA MET A 5 -7.81 -0.11 8.80
C MET A 5 -7.27 -0.42 7.40
N HIS A 6 -8.16 -0.67 6.43
CA HIS A 6 -7.75 -0.91 5.04
C HIS A 6 -7.09 0.33 4.43
N TRP A 7 -7.58 1.53 4.76
CA TRP A 7 -6.97 2.79 4.34
C TRP A 7 -5.55 2.92 4.89
N GLY A 8 -5.36 2.64 6.19
CA GLY A 8 -4.05 2.63 6.84
C GLY A 8 -3.06 1.74 6.10
N GLN A 9 -3.41 0.47 5.91
CA GLN A 9 -2.57 -0.51 5.22
C GLN A 9 -2.28 -0.12 3.75
N LYS A 10 -3.25 0.46 3.04
CA LYS A 10 -3.07 0.88 1.66
C LYS A 10 -2.04 2.00 1.52
N TYR A 11 -2.02 2.97 2.44
CA TYR A 11 -1.15 4.15 2.35
C TYR A 11 0.14 4.06 3.17
N GLU A 12 0.30 3.05 4.00
CA GLU A 12 1.53 2.84 4.78
C GLU A 12 2.80 2.81 3.91
N PRO A 13 2.85 2.05 2.78
CA PRO A 13 4.01 2.08 1.91
C PRO A 13 4.29 3.46 1.29
N VAL A 14 3.26 4.27 1.05
CA VAL A 14 3.44 5.65 0.57
C VAL A 14 4.06 6.52 1.65
N SER A 15 3.61 6.38 2.90
CA SER A 15 4.19 7.08 4.05
C SER A 15 5.65 6.72 4.27
N VAL A 16 6.01 5.44 4.11
CA VAL A 16 7.42 4.98 4.16
C VAL A 16 8.25 5.65 3.06
N MET A 17 7.77 5.64 1.80
CA MET A 17 8.47 6.29 0.69
C MET A 17 8.65 7.79 0.91
N LEU A 18 7.64 8.48 1.47
CA LEU A 18 7.74 9.90 1.82
C LEU A 18 8.79 10.13 2.90
N TYR A 19 8.80 9.32 3.95
CA TYR A 19 9.78 9.40 5.02
C TYR A 19 11.20 9.17 4.48
N GLU A 20 11.41 8.12 3.69
CA GLU A 20 12.70 7.82 3.06
C GLU A 20 13.21 8.99 2.20
N LYS A 21 12.32 9.59 1.42
CA LYS A 21 12.64 10.76 0.57
C LYS A 21 12.98 12.00 1.40
N LEU A 22 12.19 12.31 2.44
CA LEU A 22 12.37 13.49 3.29
C LEU A 22 13.69 13.45 4.06
N TYR A 23 14.09 12.28 4.54
CA TYR A 23 15.24 12.12 5.41
C TYR A 23 16.44 11.43 4.75
N ASN A 24 16.34 11.19 3.43
CA ASN A 24 17.38 10.49 2.66
C ASN A 24 17.87 9.24 3.40
N SER A 25 16.94 8.40 3.81
CA SER A 25 17.19 7.22 4.63
C SER A 25 16.51 5.99 4.06
N LYS A 26 16.82 4.83 4.62
CA LYS A 26 16.24 3.55 4.27
C LYS A 26 15.50 2.96 5.46
N VAL A 27 14.25 2.57 5.24
CA VAL A 27 13.38 1.93 6.23
C VAL A 27 13.19 0.47 5.86
N GLU A 28 13.38 -0.43 6.81
CA GLU A 28 13.12 -1.85 6.63
C GLU A 28 12.00 -2.33 7.55
N ASP A 29 11.19 -3.26 7.02
CA ASP A 29 10.14 -3.97 7.75
C ASP A 29 10.72 -5.23 8.37
N PHE A 30 10.57 -5.39 9.69
CA PHE A 30 11.02 -6.55 10.45
C PHE A 30 9.85 -7.48 10.85
N GLY A 31 8.64 -7.15 10.45
CA GLY A 31 7.45 -7.88 10.84
C GLY A 31 7.24 -7.89 12.36
N CYS A 32 6.87 -9.06 12.89
CA CYS A 32 6.68 -9.20 14.34
C CYS A 32 7.98 -9.61 15.02
N VAL A 33 8.52 -8.72 15.84
CA VAL A 33 9.72 -8.93 16.65
C VAL A 33 9.29 -9.42 18.04
N GLN A 34 9.90 -10.51 18.52
CA GLN A 34 9.66 -11.03 19.86
C GLN A 34 10.64 -10.40 20.85
N HIS A 35 10.12 -10.03 22.03
CA HIS A 35 10.98 -9.49 23.10
C HIS A 35 12.02 -10.52 23.55
N PRO A 36 13.30 -10.14 23.69
CA PRO A 36 14.38 -11.09 23.98
C PRO A 36 14.25 -11.82 25.31
N GLU A 37 13.72 -11.18 26.34
CA GLU A 37 13.57 -11.75 27.68
C GLU A 37 12.14 -12.22 27.99
N HIS A 38 11.13 -11.64 27.34
CA HIS A 38 9.72 -11.88 27.61
C HIS A 38 9.01 -12.45 26.37
N SER A 39 9.08 -13.76 26.17
CA SER A 39 8.58 -14.45 24.98
C SER A 39 7.08 -14.26 24.68
N TYR A 40 6.31 -13.79 25.64
CA TYR A 40 4.88 -13.46 25.49
C TYR A 40 4.63 -12.02 25.01
N ILE A 41 5.68 -11.21 24.87
CA ILE A 41 5.62 -9.85 24.33
C ILE A 41 6.18 -9.87 22.90
N GLY A 42 5.45 -9.27 21.98
CA GLY A 42 5.89 -9.04 20.61
C GLY A 42 5.43 -7.68 20.12
N ALA A 43 6.15 -7.12 19.18
CA ALA A 43 5.84 -5.85 18.55
C ALA A 43 6.05 -5.91 17.05
N SER A 44 5.23 -5.16 16.30
CA SER A 44 5.41 -4.96 14.87
C SER A 44 5.51 -3.46 14.61
N PRO A 45 6.73 -2.89 14.63
CA PRO A 45 6.92 -1.51 14.20
C PRO A 45 6.63 -1.38 12.71
N ASP A 46 6.20 -0.21 12.26
CA ASP A 46 5.98 0.04 10.82
C ASP A 46 7.29 0.13 10.04
N GLY A 47 8.41 0.24 10.73
CA GLY A 47 9.75 0.11 10.18
C GLY A 47 10.85 0.52 11.16
N ILE A 48 12.08 0.21 10.78
CA ILE A 48 13.30 0.65 11.48
C ILE A 48 14.26 1.20 10.43
N ILE A 49 14.90 2.32 10.73
CA ILE A 49 15.86 2.96 9.84
C ILE A 49 17.20 2.20 9.90
N THR A 50 17.59 1.56 8.81
CA THR A 50 18.75 0.68 8.73
C THR A 50 19.94 1.25 7.95
N ASP A 51 19.78 2.41 7.33
CA ASP A 51 20.88 3.08 6.63
C ASP A 51 21.88 3.65 7.63
N PRO A 52 23.10 3.07 7.73
CA PRO A 52 24.11 3.50 8.70
C PRO A 52 24.69 4.88 8.38
N THR A 53 24.41 5.45 7.21
CA THR A 53 24.83 6.80 6.83
C THR A 53 23.79 7.86 7.19
N SER A 54 22.58 7.44 7.56
CA SER A 54 21.52 8.33 8.01
C SER A 54 21.73 8.78 9.45
N GLU A 55 21.47 10.06 9.71
CA GLU A 55 21.42 10.60 11.09
C GLU A 55 20.28 9.97 11.92
N ARG A 56 19.39 9.24 11.27
CA ARG A 56 18.26 8.55 11.89
C ARG A 56 18.47 7.05 12.02
N TYR A 57 19.69 6.57 11.80
CA TYR A 57 20.02 5.15 11.94
C TYR A 57 19.61 4.60 13.31
N GLY A 58 18.92 3.47 13.32
CA GLY A 58 18.45 2.81 14.54
C GLY A 58 17.15 3.37 15.10
N ARG A 59 16.55 4.41 14.52
CA ARG A 59 15.20 4.87 14.95
C ARG A 59 14.12 3.92 14.44
N MET A 60 13.14 3.71 15.30
CA MET A 60 11.89 3.08 14.93
C MET A 60 10.98 4.09 14.22
N LEU A 61 10.18 3.64 13.28
CA LEU A 61 9.15 4.43 12.63
C LEU A 61 7.77 3.86 13.00
N GLU A 62 6.88 4.72 13.48
CA GLU A 62 5.45 4.43 13.67
C GLU A 62 4.62 5.36 12.81
N ILE A 63 3.74 4.80 11.97
CA ILE A 63 2.95 5.53 10.97
C ILE A 63 1.46 5.51 11.34
N LYS A 64 0.80 6.65 11.19
CA LYS A 64 -0.65 6.75 11.26
C LYS A 64 -1.20 7.49 10.05
N ASN A 65 -1.83 6.73 9.14
CA ASN A 65 -2.54 7.28 7.99
C ASN A 65 -3.95 7.68 8.42
N ILE A 66 -4.14 8.95 8.76
CA ILE A 66 -5.40 9.45 9.29
C ILE A 66 -6.40 9.76 8.17
N VAL A 67 -7.70 9.59 8.46
CA VAL A 67 -8.76 9.84 7.48
C VAL A 67 -9.55 11.12 7.83
N ASN A 68 -10.06 11.21 9.05
CA ASN A 68 -11.09 12.20 9.42
C ASN A 68 -10.75 13.05 10.65
N ARG A 69 -9.58 12.90 11.26
CA ARG A 69 -9.19 13.72 12.39
C ARG A 69 -8.09 14.72 12.02
N GLU A 70 -7.92 15.74 12.81
CA GLU A 70 -6.79 16.66 12.67
C GLU A 70 -5.49 15.99 13.12
N ILE A 71 -4.38 16.42 12.52
CA ILE A 71 -3.03 16.07 12.96
C ILE A 71 -2.75 16.89 14.22
N THR A 72 -2.46 16.17 15.30
CA THR A 72 -2.25 16.75 16.63
C THR A 72 -1.12 16.02 17.36
N VAL A 73 -0.88 16.43 18.61
CA VAL A 73 0.04 15.70 19.49
C VAL A 73 -0.42 14.23 19.61
N PRO A 74 0.49 13.26 19.51
CA PRO A 74 0.17 11.85 19.64
C PRO A 74 -0.63 11.54 20.91
N SER A 75 -1.67 10.73 20.77
CA SER A 75 -2.47 10.31 21.93
C SER A 75 -1.62 9.50 22.91
N LYS A 76 -2.03 9.47 24.19
CA LYS A 76 -1.36 8.64 25.20
C LYS A 76 -1.30 7.17 24.79
N ALA A 77 -2.31 6.67 24.06
CA ALA A 77 -2.33 5.29 23.58
C ALA A 77 -1.22 5.03 22.56
N TYR A 78 -1.01 5.94 21.61
CA TYR A 78 0.10 5.83 20.65
C TYR A 78 1.46 5.97 21.34
N TRP A 79 1.56 6.86 22.31
CA TRP A 79 2.78 6.99 23.10
C TRP A 79 3.13 5.67 23.81
N VAL A 80 2.15 5.04 24.48
CA VAL A 80 2.35 3.74 25.15
C VAL A 80 2.73 2.65 24.13
N GLN A 81 2.06 2.62 22.98
CA GLN A 81 2.38 1.67 21.90
C GLN A 81 3.85 1.79 21.51
N MET A 82 4.31 3.00 21.21
CA MET A 82 5.72 3.25 20.80
C MET A 82 6.72 2.85 21.89
N GLN A 83 6.41 3.11 23.19
CA GLN A 83 7.28 2.70 24.29
C GLN A 83 7.44 1.17 24.37
N ILE A 84 6.34 0.43 24.24
CA ILE A 84 6.37 -1.04 24.27
C ILE A 84 7.11 -1.59 23.04
N GLN A 85 6.91 -0.99 21.87
CA GLN A 85 7.59 -1.39 20.64
C GLN A 85 9.09 -1.14 20.74
N MET A 86 9.52 0.03 21.22
CA MET A 86 10.94 0.36 21.42
C MET A 86 11.60 -0.58 22.43
N GLU A 87 10.96 -0.85 23.56
CA GLU A 87 11.45 -1.83 24.54
C GLU A 87 11.61 -3.21 23.92
N THR A 88 10.62 -3.66 23.13
CA THR A 88 10.65 -4.98 22.48
C THR A 88 11.76 -5.09 21.44
N CYS A 89 12.06 -4.00 20.73
CA CYS A 89 13.04 -3.96 19.65
C CYS A 89 14.44 -3.51 20.14
N ASP A 90 14.61 -3.22 21.42
CA ASP A 90 15.84 -2.65 22.01
C ASP A 90 16.29 -1.38 21.30
N LEU A 91 15.36 -0.41 21.19
CA LEU A 91 15.58 0.87 20.50
C LEU A 91 15.24 2.05 21.43
N ASP A 92 16.00 3.13 21.33
CA ASP A 92 15.87 4.31 22.20
C ASP A 92 15.06 5.44 21.59
N GLU A 93 14.87 5.46 20.27
CA GLU A 93 14.25 6.55 19.55
C GLU A 93 13.15 6.07 18.59
N CYS A 94 12.07 6.84 18.50
CA CYS A 94 10.97 6.59 17.58
C CYS A 94 10.56 7.88 16.89
N ASP A 95 10.46 7.84 15.57
CA ASP A 95 9.81 8.87 14.79
C ASP A 95 8.33 8.51 14.58
N PHE A 96 7.44 9.41 14.98
CA PHE A 96 6.00 9.26 14.81
C PHE A 96 5.53 10.07 13.61
N LEU A 97 5.10 9.39 12.55
CA LEU A 97 4.66 10.01 11.31
C LEU A 97 3.13 9.93 11.16
N GLU A 98 2.47 11.08 11.16
CA GLU A 98 1.06 11.18 10.79
C GLU A 98 0.93 11.78 9.39
N THR A 99 0.21 11.11 8.52
CA THR A 99 -0.09 11.56 7.16
C THR A 99 -1.58 11.52 6.91
N ARG A 100 -2.06 12.41 6.05
CA ARG A 100 -3.43 12.39 5.56
C ARG A 100 -3.43 12.40 4.04
N PHE A 101 -3.75 11.25 3.46
CA PHE A 101 -3.89 11.12 2.02
C PHE A 101 -5.33 11.35 1.59
N LYS A 102 -5.48 11.93 0.41
CA LYS A 102 -6.74 12.02 -0.33
C LYS A 102 -6.58 11.46 -1.73
N GLU A 103 -7.68 11.09 -2.34
CA GLU A 103 -7.71 10.58 -3.70
C GLU A 103 -8.36 11.63 -4.61
N TYR A 104 -7.79 11.80 -5.81
CA TYR A 104 -8.44 12.56 -6.87
C TYR A 104 -9.62 11.77 -7.41
N GLU A 105 -10.64 12.46 -7.86
CA GLU A 105 -11.82 11.82 -8.45
C GLU A 105 -11.50 11.10 -9.76
N ASN A 106 -10.55 11.62 -10.53
CA ASN A 106 -10.17 11.11 -11.85
C ASN A 106 -8.76 11.55 -12.25
N GLU A 107 -8.31 11.05 -13.40
CA GLU A 107 -7.02 11.37 -14.01
C GLU A 107 -6.91 12.85 -14.39
N GLU A 108 -7.98 13.46 -14.87
CA GLU A 108 -8.00 14.87 -15.28
C GLU A 108 -7.68 15.79 -14.11
N ALA A 109 -8.25 15.50 -12.93
CA ALA A 109 -7.97 16.26 -11.71
C ALA A 109 -6.52 16.11 -11.24
N PHE A 110 -5.92 14.93 -11.44
CA PHE A 110 -4.52 14.69 -11.10
C PHE A 110 -3.56 15.50 -11.99
N TYR A 111 -3.82 15.59 -13.31
CA TYR A 111 -3.00 16.32 -14.27
C TYR A 111 -3.43 17.78 -14.47
N ALA A 112 -4.40 18.29 -13.69
CA ALA A 112 -4.87 19.65 -13.83
C ALA A 112 -3.72 20.66 -13.74
N PRO A 113 -3.65 21.67 -14.62
CA PRO A 113 -2.54 22.63 -14.64
C PRO A 113 -2.41 23.47 -13.38
N ASP A 114 -3.50 23.62 -12.63
CA ASP A 114 -3.58 24.33 -11.36
C ASP A 114 -3.39 23.45 -10.13
N ASN A 115 -3.07 22.16 -10.35
CA ASN A 115 -2.79 21.23 -9.26
C ASN A 115 -1.53 21.62 -8.51
N LYS A 116 -1.69 22.01 -7.24
CA LYS A 116 -0.62 22.54 -6.38
C LYS A 116 -0.04 21.54 -5.41
N HIS A 117 -0.58 20.31 -5.35
CA HIS A 117 -0.09 19.31 -4.41
C HIS A 117 1.30 18.82 -4.84
N GLU A 118 2.30 19.11 -4.03
CA GLU A 118 3.68 18.74 -4.27
C GLU A 118 3.87 17.21 -4.18
N HIS A 119 3.30 16.63 -3.12
CA HIS A 119 3.37 15.19 -2.87
C HIS A 119 2.11 14.51 -3.40
N ARG A 120 2.22 13.92 -4.58
CA ARG A 120 1.17 13.14 -5.22
C ARG A 120 1.73 12.00 -6.04
N GLY A 121 0.89 11.02 -6.35
CA GLY A 121 1.31 9.86 -7.11
C GLY A 121 0.16 8.94 -7.45
N ILE A 122 0.49 7.76 -7.92
CA ILE A 122 -0.51 6.75 -8.28
C ILE A 122 -0.23 5.42 -7.59
N ILE A 123 -1.30 4.67 -7.38
CA ILE A 123 -1.27 3.28 -6.94
C ILE A 123 -2.00 2.46 -7.98
N LEU A 124 -1.35 1.43 -8.54
CA LEU A 124 -1.99 0.47 -9.42
C LEU A 124 -2.61 -0.64 -8.60
N TYR A 125 -3.88 -0.88 -8.82
CA TYR A 125 -4.65 -1.90 -8.15
C TYR A 125 -4.86 -3.09 -9.08
N PHE A 126 -4.26 -4.22 -8.77
CA PHE A 126 -4.36 -5.46 -9.54
C PHE A 126 -5.23 -6.47 -8.81
N ILE A 127 -5.97 -7.24 -9.61
CA ILE A 127 -6.77 -8.38 -9.15
C ILE A 127 -6.33 -9.64 -9.91
N GLU A 128 -6.35 -10.77 -9.22
CA GLU A 128 -6.02 -12.05 -9.83
C GLU A 128 -7.27 -12.69 -10.46
N ARG A 129 -7.16 -13.10 -11.72
CA ARG A 129 -8.19 -13.86 -12.42
C ARG A 129 -8.00 -15.34 -12.09
N VAL A 130 -9.04 -15.95 -11.55
CA VAL A 130 -9.06 -17.42 -11.37
C VAL A 130 -9.84 -18.04 -12.51
N SER A 131 -9.18 -18.89 -13.27
CA SER A 131 -9.86 -19.78 -14.19
C SER A 131 -10.52 -20.86 -13.36
N ILE A 132 -11.84 -20.85 -13.25
CA ILE A 132 -12.57 -22.00 -12.73
C ILE A 132 -12.43 -23.06 -13.80
N GLY A 133 -11.60 -24.08 -13.56
CA GLY A 133 -11.55 -25.26 -14.38
C GLY A 133 -12.96 -25.85 -14.45
N GLY A 134 -13.58 -25.84 -15.62
CA GLY A 134 -14.83 -26.51 -15.85
C GLY A 134 -14.65 -27.97 -15.46
N CYS A 135 -15.42 -28.47 -14.52
CA CYS A 135 -15.62 -29.90 -14.37
C CYS A 135 -16.27 -30.40 -15.66
N SER A 136 -15.47 -30.90 -16.57
CA SER A 136 -15.97 -31.74 -17.66
C SER A 136 -16.41 -33.08 -17.05
N ASN A 137 -17.62 -33.12 -16.49
CA ASN A 137 -18.29 -34.38 -16.31
C ASN A 137 -18.73 -34.80 -17.70
N GLY A 138 -17.95 -35.71 -18.27
CA GLY A 138 -18.35 -36.46 -19.44
C GLY A 138 -19.63 -37.24 -19.13
N ASN A 139 -20.70 -36.82 -19.76
CA ASN A 139 -21.80 -37.70 -20.11
C ASN A 139 -22.26 -37.24 -21.50
N GLU A 140 -21.76 -37.95 -22.51
CA GLU A 140 -22.31 -37.93 -23.84
C GLU A 140 -23.69 -38.61 -23.75
N ASN A 141 -24.74 -37.85 -23.99
CA ASN A 141 -26.00 -38.14 -24.61
C ASN A 141 -27.13 -37.26 -24.08
N SER A 142 -27.42 -36.18 -24.79
CA SER A 142 -28.78 -35.69 -25.02
C SER A 142 -28.77 -34.59 -26.08
N GLU A 143 -29.51 -34.82 -27.12
CA GLU A 143 -29.77 -33.95 -28.24
C GLU A 143 -30.63 -32.74 -27.85
N GLU A 144 -30.39 -31.65 -28.58
CA GLU A 144 -31.26 -30.52 -28.85
C GLU A 144 -31.78 -29.64 -27.68
N GLY A 145 -31.29 -28.40 -27.67
CA GLY A 145 -31.93 -27.30 -26.92
C GLY A 145 -31.01 -26.08 -26.89
N GLY A 146 -31.25 -25.09 -27.77
CA GLY A 146 -30.53 -23.83 -27.82
C GLY A 146 -30.52 -23.12 -26.47
N GLY A 147 -29.37 -23.10 -25.83
CA GLY A 147 -29.13 -22.35 -24.60
C GLY A 147 -27.99 -21.39 -24.84
N GLY A 148 -28.29 -20.10 -24.91
CA GLY A 148 -27.29 -19.05 -24.89
C GLY A 148 -26.39 -19.23 -23.70
N GLY A 149 -25.11 -19.56 -23.96
CA GLY A 149 -24.10 -19.67 -22.92
C GLY A 149 -23.94 -18.32 -22.24
N TYR A 150 -24.33 -18.23 -20.98
CA TYR A 150 -23.94 -17.10 -20.14
C TYR A 150 -22.42 -17.06 -20.09
N PRO A 151 -21.79 -15.89 -20.28
CA PRO A 151 -20.35 -15.81 -20.13
C PRO A 151 -20.00 -16.29 -18.70
N LEU A 152 -19.11 -17.26 -18.61
CA LEU A 152 -18.59 -17.77 -17.34
C LEU A 152 -18.21 -16.60 -16.46
N ALA A 153 -18.89 -16.45 -15.34
CA ALA A 153 -18.60 -15.39 -14.38
C ALA A 153 -17.12 -15.56 -13.97
N GLN A 154 -16.30 -14.59 -14.34
CA GLN A 154 -14.91 -14.54 -13.90
C GLN A 154 -14.95 -14.34 -12.38
N GLN A 155 -14.61 -15.38 -11.63
CA GLN A 155 -14.40 -15.23 -10.20
C GLN A 155 -12.99 -14.69 -9.98
N TYR A 156 -12.91 -13.63 -9.21
CA TYR A 156 -11.66 -13.09 -8.71
C TYR A 156 -11.38 -13.74 -7.36
N SER A 157 -10.19 -14.30 -7.16
CA SER A 157 -9.79 -14.86 -5.88
C SER A 157 -8.51 -14.19 -5.41
N GLY A 158 -8.42 -14.05 -4.12
CA GLY A 158 -7.24 -13.55 -3.45
C GLY A 158 -7.33 -12.07 -3.04
N ALA A 159 -6.39 -11.69 -2.19
CA ALA A 159 -6.21 -10.30 -1.80
C ALA A 159 -5.73 -9.48 -3.00
N PRO A 160 -6.23 -8.25 -3.16
CA PRO A 160 -5.73 -7.36 -4.20
C PRO A 160 -4.24 -7.08 -4.03
N LYS A 161 -3.56 -6.81 -5.14
CA LYS A 161 -2.17 -6.38 -5.12
C LYS A 161 -2.09 -4.90 -5.47
N TYR A 162 -1.51 -4.12 -4.57
CA TYR A 162 -1.16 -2.73 -4.82
C TYR A 162 0.28 -2.63 -5.31
N VAL A 163 0.51 -1.80 -6.34
CA VAL A 163 1.84 -1.44 -6.81
C VAL A 163 1.96 0.07 -6.77
N TYR A 164 2.91 0.55 -6.02
CA TYR A 164 3.10 1.96 -5.72
C TYR A 164 4.10 2.57 -6.69
N MET A 165 3.75 3.73 -7.24
CA MET A 165 4.67 4.48 -8.08
C MET A 165 5.78 5.09 -7.22
N PRO A 166 7.05 4.87 -7.55
CA PRO A 166 8.17 5.54 -6.88
C PRO A 166 8.06 7.07 -6.94
N LEU A 167 8.45 7.74 -5.85
CA LEU A 167 8.32 9.21 -5.73
C LEU A 167 9.38 10.00 -6.52
N ASP A 168 10.31 9.33 -7.16
CA ASP A 168 11.31 9.89 -8.07
C ASP A 168 10.87 9.89 -9.54
N ILE A 169 9.74 9.25 -9.85
CA ILE A 169 9.14 9.33 -11.19
C ILE A 169 8.63 10.75 -11.42
N GLU A 170 9.01 11.34 -12.54
CA GLU A 170 8.52 12.64 -12.95
C GLU A 170 7.01 12.62 -13.17
N LEU A 171 6.29 13.62 -12.64
CA LEU A 171 4.82 13.70 -12.67
C LEU A 171 4.29 14.18 -14.03
N THR A 172 4.93 13.76 -15.12
CA THR A 172 4.43 13.95 -16.49
C THR A 172 3.59 12.76 -16.92
N LYS A 173 2.67 12.97 -17.85
CA LYS A 173 1.81 11.90 -18.36
C LYS A 173 2.65 10.81 -19.01
N GLU A 174 3.63 11.19 -19.79
CA GLU A 174 4.53 10.30 -20.52
C GLU A 174 5.34 9.40 -19.58
N SER A 175 5.92 9.97 -18.52
CA SER A 175 6.74 9.22 -17.55
C SER A 175 5.88 8.25 -16.74
N ILE A 176 4.68 8.66 -16.34
CA ILE A 176 3.75 7.82 -15.59
C ILE A 176 3.21 6.68 -16.47
N GLU A 177 2.80 6.95 -17.71
CA GLU A 177 2.34 5.92 -18.64
C GLU A 177 3.45 4.90 -18.93
N ALA A 178 4.69 5.34 -19.13
CA ALA A 178 5.83 4.44 -19.33
C ALA A 178 6.06 3.53 -18.11
N TRP A 179 5.94 4.06 -16.89
CA TRP A 179 6.05 3.28 -15.67
C TRP A 179 4.88 2.28 -15.53
N VAL A 180 3.66 2.69 -15.83
CA VAL A 180 2.46 1.82 -15.83
C VAL A 180 2.64 0.64 -16.78
N GLU A 181 3.05 0.90 -18.03
CA GLU A 181 3.27 -0.16 -19.03
C GLU A 181 4.38 -1.12 -18.61
N THR A 182 5.51 -0.59 -18.10
CA THR A 182 6.60 -1.42 -17.57
C THR A 182 6.14 -2.30 -16.40
N THR A 183 5.32 -1.75 -15.52
CA THR A 183 4.78 -2.47 -14.36
C THR A 183 3.81 -3.56 -14.81
N ARG A 184 2.90 -3.25 -15.73
CA ARG A 184 1.98 -4.25 -16.31
C ARG A 184 2.71 -5.40 -16.98
N ALA A 185 3.77 -5.11 -17.73
CA ALA A 185 4.57 -6.12 -18.41
C ALA A 185 5.27 -7.11 -17.44
N LYS A 186 5.60 -6.66 -16.23
CA LYS A 186 6.21 -7.49 -15.17
C LYS A 186 5.21 -8.34 -14.40
N MET A 187 3.91 -8.03 -14.50
CA MET A 187 2.89 -8.78 -13.78
C MET A 187 2.66 -10.14 -14.43
N ARG A 188 2.35 -11.17 -13.61
CA ARG A 188 1.95 -12.48 -14.12
C ARG A 188 0.67 -12.36 -14.95
N ARG A 189 0.49 -13.22 -15.93
CA ARG A 189 -0.68 -13.21 -16.84
C ARG A 189 -2.03 -13.38 -16.11
N SER A 190 -2.04 -13.98 -14.93
CA SER A 190 -3.23 -14.11 -14.09
C SER A 190 -3.68 -12.79 -13.45
N TRP A 191 -2.80 -11.81 -13.36
CA TRP A 191 -3.10 -10.50 -12.78
C TRP A 191 -3.59 -9.51 -13.82
N SER A 192 -4.64 -8.79 -13.51
CA SER A 192 -5.17 -7.71 -14.36
C SER A 192 -5.22 -6.42 -13.59
N LEU A 193 -4.79 -5.33 -14.23
CA LEU A 193 -5.01 -4.00 -13.69
C LEU A 193 -6.51 -3.72 -13.63
N TYR A 194 -7.01 -3.53 -12.41
CA TYR A 194 -8.42 -3.22 -12.15
C TYR A 194 -8.68 -1.72 -12.23
N THR A 195 -7.86 -0.93 -11.55
CA THR A 195 -7.95 0.52 -11.57
C THR A 195 -6.63 1.17 -11.18
N THR A 196 -6.50 2.45 -11.52
CA THR A 196 -5.44 3.33 -11.06
C THR A 196 -6.03 4.30 -10.05
N LEU A 197 -5.42 4.39 -8.87
CA LEU A 197 -5.78 5.31 -7.82
C LEU A 197 -4.82 6.50 -7.87
N TYR A 198 -5.33 7.69 -7.98
CA TYR A 198 -4.57 8.94 -7.99
C TYR A 198 -4.66 9.58 -6.62
N TRP A 199 -3.56 9.79 -5.94
CA TRP A 199 -3.53 10.29 -4.57
C TRP A 199 -2.69 11.55 -4.41
N TYR A 200 -2.92 12.29 -3.33
CA TYR A 200 -2.10 13.40 -2.86
C TYR A 200 -2.05 13.45 -1.35
N LEU A 201 -0.97 14.04 -0.82
CA LEU A 201 -0.85 14.36 0.59
C LEU A 201 -1.63 15.65 0.86
N ASP A 202 -2.54 15.61 1.80
CA ASP A 202 -3.33 16.76 2.25
C ASP A 202 -2.50 17.49 3.32
N GLU A 203 -1.89 18.59 2.93
CA GLU A 203 -1.00 19.43 3.75
C GLU A 203 -1.79 20.41 4.63
#